data_5352141dfc38075011c2a5a9acdd9057
#
_entry.id   5352141dfc38075011c2a5a9acdd9057
#
_cell.length_a   1.000
_cell.length_b   1.000
_cell.length_c   1.000
_cell.angle_alpha   90.00
_cell.angle_beta   90.00
_cell.angle_gamma   90.00
#
_symmetry.space_group_name_H-M   'P 1'
#
loop_
_entity.id
_entity.type
_entity.pdbx_description
1 polymer ?
#
loop_
_entity_poly.entity_id
_entity_poly.type
_entity_poly.pdbx_seq_one_letter_code
_entity_poly.pdbx_strand_id
1 'polypeptide(L)'
;VGVSVAILVGNLVNRAEIYGSHKTGYFLVRAGMPTDSSGKETANTIEVISISGAGASNVGVAGAAAINIFNTAYTANVNGNLTAQSSQESSVTAKVNQKITTKAGASADLEGAESGNSSSTGNSGSTGNSSNSGSSSGGSDKSVGVGASFGLTIADTTADAKVAGGNIKTAGNFAVKSVINSEMETYVEAGNDAYEDADGKSTSDKADRKYDSLDAAVSVSLVSSNANAEISSGTTVDTGGNL
;
A
#
# COMPACT_ATOMS: atom_id res chain seq x y z
N VAL A 1 -1.81 -21.83 -17.77
CA VAL A 1 -2.29 -21.54 -16.40
C VAL A 1 -1.23 -20.78 -15.67
N GLY A 2 -1.58 -19.63 -15.09
CA GLY A 2 -0.72 -18.83 -14.24
C GLY A 2 -1.38 -18.58 -12.88
N VAL A 3 -0.61 -18.70 -11.78
CA VAL A 3 -1.09 -18.38 -10.43
C VAL A 3 -0.02 -17.61 -9.70
N SER A 4 -0.41 -16.51 -9.04
CA SER A 4 0.47 -15.69 -8.20
C SER A 4 -0.19 -15.45 -6.84
N VAL A 5 0.61 -15.52 -5.77
CA VAL A 5 0.16 -15.21 -4.41
C VAL A 5 1.23 -14.36 -3.73
N ALA A 6 0.82 -13.20 -3.21
CA ALA A 6 1.68 -12.34 -2.39
C ALA A 6 1.01 -12.13 -1.03
N ILE A 7 1.74 -12.39 0.04
CA ILE A 7 1.23 -12.25 1.42
C ILE A 7 2.26 -11.44 2.22
N LEU A 8 1.81 -10.36 2.84
CA LEU A 8 2.56 -9.61 3.83
C LEU A 8 1.80 -9.64 5.16
N VAL A 9 2.50 -10.04 6.21
CA VAL A 9 2.05 -9.88 7.59
C VAL A 9 3.11 -9.07 8.31
N GLY A 10 2.76 -7.88 8.79
CA GLY A 10 3.71 -6.95 9.38
C GLY A 10 3.20 -6.30 10.67
N ASN A 11 4.15 -5.95 11.54
CA ASN A 11 3.90 -5.18 12.73
C ASN A 11 4.98 -4.10 12.86
N LEU A 12 4.58 -2.84 12.87
CA LEU A 12 5.45 -1.69 13.04
C LEU A 12 5.17 -1.01 14.37
N VAL A 13 6.16 -1.00 15.26
CA VAL A 13 6.06 -0.36 16.56
C VAL A 13 7.10 0.75 16.66
N ASN A 14 6.66 1.95 17.00
CA ASN A 14 7.53 3.10 17.29
C ASN A 14 7.17 3.66 18.66
N ARG A 15 8.16 3.75 19.56
CA ARG A 15 7.96 4.23 20.92
C ARG A 15 8.93 5.33 21.28
N ALA A 16 8.41 6.36 21.93
CA ALA A 16 9.17 7.42 22.57
C ALA A 16 8.68 7.57 24.01
N GLU A 17 9.53 7.26 24.98
CA GLU A 17 9.11 7.18 26.38
C GLU A 17 10.11 7.92 27.28
N ILE A 18 9.57 8.70 28.22
CA ILE A 18 10.34 9.36 29.29
C ILE A 18 9.79 8.95 30.64
N TYR A 19 10.67 8.53 31.52
CA TYR A 19 10.36 8.16 32.89
C TYR A 19 11.16 8.98 33.90
N GLY A 20 10.58 9.20 35.08
CA GLY A 20 11.28 9.86 36.19
C GLY A 20 11.21 11.39 36.14
N SER A 21 12.19 12.07 36.75
CA SER A 21 12.17 13.52 36.90
C SER A 21 13.27 14.18 36.06
N HIS A 22 12.87 15.10 35.19
CA HIS A 22 13.79 15.79 34.29
C HIS A 22 13.55 17.31 34.32
N LYS A 23 14.64 18.04 34.17
CA LYS A 23 14.65 19.50 34.02
C LYS A 23 15.42 19.87 32.77
N THR A 24 14.80 20.63 31.87
CA THR A 24 15.34 20.95 30.55
C THR A 24 14.91 22.34 30.10
N GLY A 25 15.44 22.84 28.97
CA GLY A 25 14.92 24.03 28.31
C GLY A 25 13.50 23.81 27.81
N TYR A 26 13.30 22.82 26.99
CA TYR A 26 12.02 22.32 26.48
C TYR A 26 12.14 20.82 26.23
N PHE A 27 11.03 20.13 26.01
CA PHE A 27 11.06 18.71 25.67
C PHE A 27 10.11 18.38 24.52
N LEU A 28 10.55 17.46 23.66
CA LEU A 28 9.77 16.89 22.59
C LEU A 28 9.84 15.36 22.70
N VAL A 29 8.75 14.75 23.12
CA VAL A 29 8.60 13.29 23.16
C VAL A 29 7.80 12.89 21.95
N ARG A 30 8.46 12.31 20.96
CA ARG A 30 7.82 12.06 19.67
C ARG A 30 8.02 10.64 19.17
N ALA A 31 6.92 9.89 19.02
CA ALA A 31 6.84 8.69 18.20
C ALA A 31 6.27 9.08 16.83
N GLY A 32 7.12 9.08 15.82
CA GLY A 32 6.74 9.54 14.47
C GLY A 32 7.79 9.18 13.43
N MET A 33 7.46 9.43 12.17
CA MET A 33 8.40 9.30 11.09
C MET A 33 9.40 10.47 11.08
N PRO A 34 10.63 10.26 10.59
CA PRO A 34 11.59 11.33 10.40
C PRO A 34 11.08 12.33 9.34
N THR A 35 11.55 13.54 9.42
CA THR A 35 11.39 14.53 8.36
C THR A 35 12.55 14.43 7.37
N ASP A 36 12.27 14.61 6.11
CA ASP A 36 13.28 14.74 5.06
C ASP A 36 14.03 16.09 5.14
N SER A 37 14.99 16.29 4.25
CA SER A 37 15.78 17.53 4.17
C SER A 37 14.96 18.79 3.85
N SER A 38 13.73 18.64 3.34
CA SER A 38 12.80 19.74 3.09
C SER A 38 11.87 20.03 4.27
N GLY A 39 11.98 19.28 5.37
CA GLY A 39 11.12 19.38 6.54
C GLY A 39 9.79 18.66 6.39
N LYS A 40 9.56 17.92 5.29
CA LYS A 40 8.38 17.10 5.08
C LYS A 40 8.54 15.78 5.79
N GLU A 41 7.52 15.34 6.52
CA GLU A 41 7.52 14.03 7.13
C GLU A 41 7.45 12.93 6.07
N THR A 42 8.30 11.93 6.22
CA THR A 42 8.25 10.73 5.40
C THR A 42 7.06 9.87 5.80
N ALA A 43 6.59 9.02 4.88
CA ALA A 43 5.54 8.05 5.17
C ALA A 43 6.10 6.63 5.14
N ASN A 44 5.58 5.73 5.97
CA ASN A 44 5.76 4.31 5.75
C ASN A 44 4.99 3.89 4.52
N THR A 45 5.68 3.33 3.56
CA THR A 45 5.05 2.74 2.38
C THR A 45 5.07 1.23 2.50
N ILE A 46 3.89 0.64 2.46
CA ILE A 46 3.67 -0.80 2.57
C ILE A 46 2.92 -1.21 1.32
N GLU A 47 3.56 -2.05 0.50
CA GLU A 47 3.01 -2.45 -0.77
C GLU A 47 3.04 -3.97 -0.94
N VAL A 48 1.91 -4.54 -1.36
CA VAL A 48 1.76 -5.96 -1.71
C VAL A 48 1.17 -6.05 -3.10
N ILE A 49 1.92 -6.65 -4.01
CA ILE A 49 1.53 -6.81 -5.40
C ILE A 49 1.56 -8.28 -5.78
N SER A 50 0.48 -8.77 -6.34
CA SER A 50 0.38 -10.10 -6.93
C SER A 50 -0.20 -10.00 -8.33
N ILE A 51 0.60 -10.38 -9.33
CA ILE A 51 0.20 -10.33 -10.74
C ILE A 51 0.40 -11.71 -11.34
N SER A 52 -0.59 -12.19 -12.05
CA SER A 52 -0.55 -13.46 -12.76
C SER A 52 -1.07 -13.30 -14.20
N GLY A 53 -0.35 -13.89 -15.13
CA GLY A 53 -0.76 -14.00 -16.51
C GLY A 53 -0.82 -15.46 -16.96
N ALA A 54 -1.69 -15.77 -17.92
CA ALA A 54 -1.72 -17.06 -18.61
C ALA A 54 -1.90 -16.82 -20.10
N GLY A 55 -0.90 -17.23 -20.90
CA GLY A 55 -0.99 -17.31 -22.36
C GLY A 55 -1.43 -18.71 -22.78
N ALA A 56 -2.38 -18.81 -23.70
CA ALA A 56 -2.81 -20.10 -24.29
C ALA A 56 -3.48 -19.88 -25.64
N SER A 57 -3.39 -20.88 -26.52
CA SER A 57 -4.07 -20.83 -27.82
C SER A 57 -5.59 -21.09 -27.73
N ASN A 58 -6.04 -21.88 -26.78
CA ASN A 58 -7.45 -22.27 -26.66
C ASN A 58 -8.07 -21.92 -25.31
N VAL A 59 -7.41 -22.23 -24.20
CA VAL A 59 -7.93 -21.93 -22.85
C VAL A 59 -6.81 -21.38 -21.98
N GLY A 60 -6.98 -20.13 -21.52
CA GLY A 60 -6.10 -19.48 -20.55
C GLY A 60 -6.77 -19.41 -19.18
N VAL A 61 -6.05 -19.74 -18.10
CA VAL A 61 -6.52 -19.57 -16.73
C VAL A 61 -5.47 -18.82 -15.92
N ALA A 62 -5.83 -17.69 -15.35
CA ALA A 62 -4.96 -16.88 -14.49
C ALA A 62 -5.62 -16.64 -13.13
N GLY A 63 -4.81 -16.67 -12.08
CA GLY A 63 -5.28 -16.34 -10.73
C GLY A 63 -4.27 -15.51 -9.94
N ALA A 64 -4.70 -14.45 -9.27
CA ALA A 64 -3.84 -13.65 -8.42
C ALA A 64 -4.47 -13.41 -7.04
N ALA A 65 -3.66 -13.53 -5.97
CA ALA A 65 -4.09 -13.17 -4.63
C ALA A 65 -3.05 -12.29 -3.95
N ALA A 66 -3.46 -11.12 -3.47
CA ALA A 66 -2.65 -10.21 -2.67
C ALA A 66 -3.28 -10.04 -1.29
N ILE A 67 -2.53 -10.38 -0.24
CA ILE A 67 -2.99 -10.31 1.15
C ILE A 67 -2.02 -9.44 1.94
N ASN A 68 -2.54 -8.38 2.54
CA ASN A 68 -1.78 -7.45 3.36
C ASN A 68 -2.43 -7.33 4.75
N ILE A 69 -1.75 -7.85 5.76
CA ILE A 69 -2.18 -7.77 7.16
C ILE A 69 -1.12 -6.98 7.92
N PHE A 70 -1.46 -5.76 8.33
CA PHE A 70 -0.48 -4.87 8.92
C PHE A 70 -1.01 -4.17 10.16
N ASN A 71 -0.19 -4.21 11.22
CA ASN A 71 -0.45 -3.48 12.46
C ASN A 71 0.59 -2.38 12.64
N THR A 72 0.15 -1.16 12.95
CA THR A 72 1.01 -0.01 13.22
C THR A 72 0.66 0.56 14.60
N ALA A 73 1.64 0.64 15.50
CA ALA A 73 1.45 1.20 16.84
C ALA A 73 2.55 2.22 17.16
N TYR A 74 2.18 3.50 17.28
CA TYR A 74 3.06 4.58 17.66
C TYR A 74 2.66 5.11 19.02
N THR A 75 3.60 5.06 19.98
CA THR A 75 3.34 5.46 21.36
C THR A 75 4.36 6.50 21.81
N ALA A 76 3.88 7.68 22.23
CA ALA A 76 4.66 8.68 22.93
C ALA A 76 4.17 8.80 24.36
N ASN A 77 5.00 8.45 25.34
CA ASN A 77 4.58 8.39 26.73
C ASN A 77 5.52 9.16 27.65
N VAL A 78 4.92 9.90 28.57
CA VAL A 78 5.61 10.57 29.67
C VAL A 78 5.06 10.05 30.99
N ASN A 79 5.93 9.51 31.83
CA ASN A 79 5.58 9.04 33.17
C ASN A 79 6.57 9.60 34.20
N GLY A 80 6.23 10.72 34.80
CA GLY A 80 7.08 11.37 35.78
C GLY A 80 6.98 12.91 35.78
N ASN A 81 7.95 13.56 36.42
CA ASN A 81 7.95 15.01 36.58
C ASN A 81 8.84 15.67 35.52
N LEU A 82 8.27 16.53 34.71
CA LEU A 82 9.03 17.29 33.70
C LEU A 82 8.95 18.78 33.95
N THR A 83 10.10 19.46 33.93
CA THR A 83 10.17 20.91 34.04
C THR A 83 10.89 21.47 32.82
N ALA A 84 10.17 22.24 31.98
CA ALA A 84 10.70 23.00 30.86
C ALA A 84 10.78 24.48 31.19
N GLN A 85 11.97 25.07 31.07
CA GLN A 85 12.26 26.44 31.54
C GLN A 85 12.21 27.49 30.45
N SER A 86 12.19 27.09 29.18
CA SER A 86 12.10 28.02 28.05
C SER A 86 10.66 28.27 27.63
N SER A 87 10.42 29.41 26.98
CA SER A 87 9.12 29.74 26.39
C SER A 87 8.80 28.95 25.11
N GLN A 88 9.67 28.03 24.68
CA GLN A 88 9.42 27.17 23.55
C GLN A 88 8.33 26.13 23.89
N GLU A 89 7.58 25.72 22.87
CA GLU A 89 6.57 24.65 23.03
C GLU A 89 7.24 23.34 23.43
N SER A 90 6.70 22.72 24.46
CA SER A 90 6.99 21.35 24.84
C SER A 90 5.85 20.44 24.39
N SER A 91 6.14 19.24 23.91
CA SER A 91 5.08 18.37 23.43
C SER A 91 5.33 16.87 23.63
N VAL A 92 4.21 16.14 23.71
CA VAL A 92 4.14 14.68 23.61
C VAL A 92 3.32 14.36 22.38
N THR A 93 3.93 13.73 21.38
CA THR A 93 3.29 13.54 20.08
C THR A 93 3.46 12.11 19.56
N ALA A 94 2.34 11.43 19.29
CA ALA A 94 2.32 10.20 18.52
C ALA A 94 1.72 10.50 17.14
N LYS A 95 2.49 10.26 16.07
CA LYS A 95 2.03 10.56 14.71
C LYS A 95 2.37 9.45 13.74
N VAL A 96 1.34 8.78 13.26
CA VAL A 96 1.45 7.81 12.17
C VAL A 96 1.27 8.54 10.84
N ASN A 97 2.17 8.27 9.91
CA ASN A 97 2.07 8.68 8.52
C ASN A 97 2.38 7.46 7.65
N GLN A 98 1.38 6.91 6.95
CA GLN A 98 1.54 5.67 6.19
C GLN A 98 0.72 5.64 4.93
N LYS A 99 1.24 4.89 3.93
CA LYS A 99 0.54 4.51 2.72
C LYS A 99 0.58 2.99 2.59
N ILE A 100 -0.60 2.38 2.47
CA ILE A 100 -0.76 0.93 2.33
C ILE A 100 -1.43 0.65 1.00
N THR A 101 -0.76 -0.11 0.14
CA THR A 101 -1.26 -0.48 -1.18
C THR A 101 -1.28 -1.99 -1.33
N THR A 102 -2.41 -2.52 -1.76
CA THR A 102 -2.59 -3.94 -2.07
C THR A 102 -3.13 -4.08 -3.47
N LYS A 103 -2.38 -4.75 -4.35
CA LYS A 103 -2.77 -4.93 -5.75
C LYS A 103 -2.80 -6.41 -6.13
N ALA A 104 -3.90 -6.86 -6.73
CA ALA A 104 -4.00 -8.19 -7.32
C ALA A 104 -4.52 -8.08 -8.74
N GLY A 105 -3.78 -8.66 -9.70
CA GLY A 105 -4.14 -8.65 -11.11
C GLY A 105 -4.00 -10.02 -11.75
N ALA A 106 -5.08 -10.54 -12.38
CA ALA A 106 -5.05 -11.77 -13.15
C ALA A 106 -5.50 -11.52 -14.58
N SER A 107 -4.61 -11.79 -15.54
CA SER A 107 -4.86 -11.66 -16.97
C SER A 107 -4.72 -13.01 -17.66
N ALA A 108 -5.77 -13.47 -18.36
CA ALA A 108 -5.69 -14.63 -19.24
C ALA A 108 -5.55 -14.13 -20.68
N ASP A 109 -4.31 -14.01 -21.15
CA ASP A 109 -4.03 -13.66 -22.53
C ASP A 109 -4.09 -14.90 -23.44
N LEU A 110 -4.88 -14.80 -24.50
CA LEU A 110 -5.08 -15.90 -25.44
C LEU A 110 -4.28 -15.60 -26.70
N GLU A 111 -3.05 -16.11 -26.75
CA GLU A 111 -2.23 -16.09 -27.96
C GLU A 111 -2.86 -17.01 -29.04
N GLY A 112 -3.45 -16.41 -30.06
CA GLY A 112 -3.94 -17.20 -31.18
C GLY A 112 -4.90 -16.50 -32.13
N ALA A 113 -5.34 -15.29 -31.85
CA ALA A 113 -6.03 -14.45 -32.84
C ALA A 113 -4.99 -13.63 -33.60
N GLU A 114 -4.00 -14.28 -34.19
CA GLU A 114 -3.01 -13.65 -35.04
C GLU A 114 -3.67 -12.95 -36.20
N SER A 115 -3.69 -11.63 -36.17
CA SER A 115 -3.55 -10.83 -37.36
C SER A 115 -2.05 -10.82 -37.70
N GLY A 116 -1.64 -11.70 -38.63
CA GLY A 116 -0.29 -11.69 -39.12
C GLY A 116 0.12 -10.33 -39.71
N ASN A 117 0.90 -9.60 -38.95
CA ASN A 117 1.78 -8.60 -39.47
C ASN A 117 2.96 -8.34 -38.52
N SER A 118 3.80 -9.36 -38.35
CA SER A 118 5.14 -9.15 -37.84
C SER A 118 6.02 -8.61 -38.99
N SER A 119 6.11 -7.32 -39.10
CA SER A 119 7.20 -6.71 -39.90
C SER A 119 8.51 -6.85 -39.12
N SER A 120 9.11 -8.03 -39.14
CA SER A 120 10.52 -8.19 -38.81
C SER A 120 11.36 -7.63 -39.97
N THR A 121 11.89 -6.46 -39.79
CA THR A 121 13.02 -5.95 -40.59
C THR A 121 14.27 -6.78 -40.28
N GLY A 122 14.43 -7.88 -40.95
CA GLY A 122 15.62 -8.73 -40.96
C GLY A 122 15.92 -9.11 -42.39
N ASN A 123 16.80 -8.34 -43.04
CA ASN A 123 17.33 -8.59 -44.36
C ASN A 123 18.11 -9.90 -44.42
N SER A 124 17.65 -10.90 -45.17
CA SER A 124 18.51 -11.90 -45.84
C SER A 124 17.74 -12.62 -46.92
N GLY A 125 18.18 -12.45 -48.15
CA GLY A 125 17.62 -13.05 -49.35
C GLY A 125 17.72 -14.56 -49.36
N SER A 126 16.68 -15.23 -49.84
CA SER A 126 16.77 -16.45 -50.65
C SER A 126 15.46 -16.67 -51.38
N THR A 127 15.56 -16.77 -52.69
CA THR A 127 14.54 -17.17 -53.65
C THR A 127 14.06 -18.61 -53.39
N GLY A 128 12.75 -18.79 -53.27
CA GLY A 128 12.13 -20.12 -53.21
C GLY A 128 10.62 -20.03 -53.48
N ASN A 129 10.24 -20.15 -54.72
CA ASN A 129 8.85 -20.27 -55.16
C ASN A 129 8.22 -21.57 -54.66
N SER A 130 7.15 -21.51 -53.91
CA SER A 130 6.19 -22.62 -53.76
C SER A 130 4.81 -22.08 -53.44
N SER A 131 4.01 -21.96 -54.47
CA SER A 131 2.57 -21.83 -54.40
C SER A 131 1.96 -23.13 -53.80
N ASN A 132 1.45 -23.05 -52.61
CA ASN A 132 0.50 -24.04 -52.10
C ASN A 132 -0.74 -23.34 -51.52
N SER A 133 -1.76 -23.22 -52.39
CA SER A 133 -3.09 -22.82 -52.00
C SER A 133 -3.80 -23.95 -51.27
N GLY A 134 -3.57 -24.06 -49.95
CA GLY A 134 -4.35 -24.87 -49.08
C GLY A 134 -5.48 -24.04 -48.48
N SER A 135 -6.71 -24.18 -49.01
CA SER A 135 -7.94 -23.76 -48.34
C SER A 135 -8.07 -24.54 -47.00
N SER A 136 -7.57 -24.01 -45.93
CA SER A 136 -7.99 -24.46 -44.61
C SER A 136 -9.32 -23.80 -44.29
N SER A 137 -10.40 -24.58 -44.35
CA SER A 137 -11.70 -24.26 -43.73
C SER A 137 -11.48 -23.81 -42.29
N GLY A 138 -11.59 -22.50 -42.06
CA GLY A 138 -11.46 -21.93 -40.75
C GLY A 138 -12.59 -22.40 -39.83
N GLY A 139 -12.32 -23.43 -39.07
CA GLY A 139 -13.01 -23.62 -37.81
C GLY A 139 -12.60 -22.47 -36.92
N SER A 140 -13.51 -21.58 -36.55
CA SER A 140 -13.28 -20.57 -35.55
C SER A 140 -13.18 -21.29 -34.19
N ASP A 141 -11.97 -21.72 -33.84
CA ASP A 141 -11.71 -22.23 -32.50
C ASP A 141 -11.96 -21.09 -31.53
N LYS A 142 -13.00 -21.20 -30.74
CA LYS A 142 -13.35 -20.25 -29.70
C LYS A 142 -12.33 -20.40 -28.58
N SER A 143 -11.58 -19.35 -28.32
CA SER A 143 -10.68 -19.30 -27.18
C SER A 143 -11.42 -18.78 -25.95
N VAL A 144 -11.13 -19.32 -24.77
CA VAL A 144 -11.76 -18.96 -23.52
C VAL A 144 -10.70 -18.53 -22.52
N GLY A 145 -10.84 -17.31 -21.98
CA GLY A 145 -10.01 -16.78 -20.90
C GLY A 145 -10.76 -16.84 -19.57
N VAL A 146 -10.09 -17.27 -18.49
CA VAL A 146 -10.62 -17.21 -17.14
C VAL A 146 -9.63 -16.46 -16.25
N GLY A 147 -10.05 -15.31 -15.70
CA GLY A 147 -9.29 -14.51 -14.77
C GLY A 147 -9.95 -14.47 -13.40
N ALA A 148 -9.20 -14.69 -12.31
CA ALA A 148 -9.71 -14.51 -10.96
C ALA A 148 -8.69 -13.78 -10.08
N SER A 149 -9.10 -12.69 -9.43
CA SER A 149 -8.24 -11.92 -8.55
C SER A 149 -8.89 -11.69 -7.19
N PHE A 150 -8.07 -11.77 -6.14
CA PHE A 150 -8.48 -11.51 -4.78
C PHE A 150 -7.49 -10.55 -4.08
N GLY A 151 -8.00 -9.46 -3.51
CA GLY A 151 -7.25 -8.52 -2.70
C GLY A 151 -7.81 -8.40 -1.30
N LEU A 152 -6.97 -8.58 -0.29
CA LEU A 152 -7.34 -8.40 1.11
C LEU A 152 -6.36 -7.44 1.79
N THR A 153 -6.90 -6.36 2.36
CA THR A 153 -6.15 -5.47 3.25
C THR A 153 -6.78 -5.49 4.64
N ILE A 154 -6.02 -5.85 5.65
CA ILE A 154 -6.40 -5.70 7.06
C ILE A 154 -5.36 -4.79 7.68
N ALA A 155 -5.77 -3.60 8.13
CA ALA A 155 -4.88 -2.63 8.75
C ALA A 155 -5.44 -2.15 10.08
N ASP A 156 -4.65 -2.33 11.14
CA ASP A 156 -4.91 -1.76 12.45
C ASP A 156 -3.85 -0.70 12.75
N THR A 157 -4.30 0.51 13.07
CA THR A 157 -3.41 1.65 13.27
C THR A 157 -3.73 2.36 14.57
N THR A 158 -2.73 2.43 15.45
CA THR A 158 -2.85 3.11 16.73
C THR A 158 -1.79 4.20 16.85
N ALA A 159 -2.23 5.40 17.23
CA ALA A 159 -1.36 6.48 17.71
C ALA A 159 -1.79 6.84 19.12
N ASP A 160 -0.90 6.71 20.11
CA ASP A 160 -1.19 6.99 21.51
C ASP A 160 -0.17 7.98 22.09
N ALA A 161 -0.63 9.17 22.42
CA ALA A 161 0.17 10.20 23.09
C ALA A 161 -0.35 10.37 24.52
N LYS A 162 0.47 10.02 25.52
CA LYS A 162 0.03 9.95 26.90
C LYS A 162 0.96 10.64 27.88
N VAL A 163 0.37 11.37 28.81
CA VAL A 163 1.04 11.83 30.02
C VAL A 163 0.42 11.11 31.21
N ALA A 164 1.17 10.16 31.78
CA ALA A 164 0.71 9.26 32.81
C ALA A 164 1.35 9.57 34.16
N GLY A 165 0.73 10.44 34.93
CA GLY A 165 1.16 10.79 36.28
C GLY A 165 2.28 11.82 36.34
N GLY A 166 2.52 12.34 37.56
CA GLY A 166 3.56 13.35 37.81
C GLY A 166 3.14 14.79 37.59
N ASN A 167 4.13 15.68 37.68
CA ASN A 167 3.93 17.12 37.50
C ASN A 167 4.65 17.60 36.23
N ILE A 168 3.89 18.14 35.31
CA ILE A 168 4.41 18.77 34.10
C ILE A 168 4.39 20.29 34.31
N LYS A 169 5.56 20.92 34.29
CA LYS A 169 5.69 22.35 34.42
C LYS A 169 6.43 22.92 33.20
N THR A 170 5.81 23.83 32.45
CA THR A 170 6.41 24.44 31.28
C THR A 170 6.29 25.96 31.35
N ALA A 171 7.36 26.68 31.01
CA ALA A 171 7.32 28.13 30.87
C ALA A 171 6.64 28.60 29.56
N GLY A 172 6.58 27.76 28.56
CA GLY A 172 5.90 27.98 27.29
C GLY A 172 4.64 27.15 27.14
N ASN A 173 4.17 26.96 25.91
CA ASN A 173 3.04 26.08 25.58
C ASN A 173 3.35 24.62 25.84
N PHE A 174 2.34 23.86 26.18
CA PHE A 174 2.41 22.42 26.28
C PHE A 174 1.33 21.77 25.41
N ALA A 175 1.67 20.71 24.70
CA ALA A 175 0.72 20.02 23.84
C ALA A 175 0.87 18.49 23.92
N VAL A 176 -0.26 17.81 23.98
CA VAL A 176 -0.37 16.34 23.80
C VAL A 176 -1.15 16.07 22.50
N LYS A 177 -0.51 15.45 21.53
CA LYS A 177 -1.07 15.31 20.19
C LYS A 177 -0.99 13.86 19.70
N SER A 178 -2.10 13.36 19.17
CA SER A 178 -2.14 12.10 18.45
C SER A 178 -2.73 12.31 17.06
N VAL A 179 -2.04 11.82 16.03
CA VAL A 179 -2.41 12.05 14.63
C VAL A 179 -2.19 10.77 13.83
N ILE A 180 -3.19 10.38 13.04
CA ILE A 180 -3.09 9.32 12.05
C ILE A 180 -3.37 9.90 10.67
N ASN A 181 -2.36 9.85 9.80
CA ASN A 181 -2.48 10.09 8.37
C ASN A 181 -2.24 8.76 7.68
N SER A 182 -3.31 8.12 7.22
CA SER A 182 -3.23 6.81 6.57
C SER A 182 -3.96 6.87 5.24
N GLU A 183 -3.24 6.55 4.17
CA GLU A 183 -3.77 6.32 2.84
C GLU A 183 -3.78 4.81 2.59
N MET A 184 -4.94 4.27 2.23
CA MET A 184 -5.08 2.84 1.96
C MET A 184 -5.77 2.62 0.64
N GLU A 185 -5.17 1.76 -0.17
CA GLU A 185 -5.66 1.42 -1.49
C GLU A 185 -5.64 -0.11 -1.65
N THR A 186 -6.79 -0.68 -1.99
CA THR A 186 -6.88 -2.08 -2.38
C THR A 186 -7.47 -2.16 -3.78
N TYR A 187 -6.62 -2.51 -4.72
CA TYR A 187 -6.93 -2.53 -6.13
C TYR A 187 -6.90 -3.98 -6.64
N VAL A 188 -7.97 -4.40 -7.29
CA VAL A 188 -8.12 -5.78 -7.77
C VAL A 188 -8.71 -5.77 -9.17
N GLU A 189 -8.01 -6.39 -10.09
CA GLU A 189 -8.42 -6.53 -11.48
C GLU A 189 -8.38 -7.98 -11.94
N ALA A 190 -9.32 -8.37 -12.76
CA ALA A 190 -9.32 -9.63 -13.47
C ALA A 190 -9.74 -9.37 -14.92
N GLY A 191 -9.18 -10.14 -15.85
CA GLY A 191 -9.48 -9.99 -17.28
C GLY A 191 -8.29 -9.63 -18.13
N ASN A 192 -8.54 -9.37 -19.40
CA ASN A 192 -7.48 -9.10 -20.36
C ASN A 192 -6.81 -7.74 -20.22
N ASP A 193 -7.44 -6.81 -19.49
CA ASP A 193 -6.91 -5.46 -19.24
C ASP A 193 -6.27 -5.33 -17.85
N ALA A 194 -6.13 -6.44 -17.11
CA ALA A 194 -5.62 -6.46 -15.73
C ALA A 194 -4.12 -6.20 -15.60
N TYR A 195 -3.44 -5.85 -16.67
CA TYR A 195 -2.03 -5.52 -16.65
C TYR A 195 -1.80 -4.09 -17.13
N GLU A 196 -1.66 -3.17 -16.18
CA GLU A 196 -0.98 -1.90 -16.39
C GLU A 196 0.47 -2.07 -15.93
N ASP A 197 1.42 -1.70 -16.78
CA ASP A 197 2.81 -1.65 -16.37
C ASP A 197 3.02 -0.57 -15.29
N ALA A 198 4.19 -0.55 -14.67
CA ALA A 198 4.52 0.40 -13.61
C ALA A 198 4.41 1.88 -14.05
N ASP A 199 4.25 2.15 -15.34
CA ASP A 199 4.11 3.47 -15.93
C ASP A 199 2.64 3.85 -16.22
N GLY A 200 1.66 3.02 -15.83
CA GLY A 200 0.23 3.28 -16.03
C GLY A 200 -0.22 3.21 -17.48
N LYS A 201 0.53 2.54 -18.34
CA LYS A 201 0.14 2.28 -19.71
C LYS A 201 -0.51 0.91 -19.84
N SER A 202 -1.80 0.92 -20.15
CA SER A 202 -2.46 -0.29 -20.64
C SER A 202 -1.83 -0.71 -21.98
N THR A 203 -1.24 -1.88 -22.03
CA THR A 203 -0.64 -2.44 -23.25
C THR A 203 -1.67 -3.10 -24.16
N SER A 204 -2.96 -3.01 -23.84
CA SER A 204 -4.00 -3.58 -24.66
C SER A 204 -4.32 -2.69 -25.85
N ASP A 205 -3.77 -3.01 -27.02
CA ASP A 205 -4.39 -2.64 -28.28
C ASP A 205 -5.79 -3.27 -28.33
N LYS A 206 -6.83 -2.44 -28.23
CA LYS A 206 -8.25 -2.84 -28.33
C LYS A 206 -8.61 -3.27 -29.76
N ALA A 207 -7.87 -4.21 -30.33
CA ALA A 207 -8.26 -4.84 -31.59
C ALA A 207 -9.39 -5.86 -31.29
N ASP A 208 -10.44 -5.86 -32.11
CA ASP A 208 -11.60 -6.76 -32.08
C ASP A 208 -11.24 -8.21 -31.67
N ARG A 209 -11.23 -8.49 -30.38
CA ARG A 209 -10.89 -9.81 -29.85
C ARG A 209 -12.16 -10.66 -29.81
N LYS A 210 -12.17 -11.73 -30.58
CA LYS A 210 -13.27 -12.70 -30.67
C LYS A 210 -13.08 -13.87 -29.70
N TYR A 211 -13.07 -13.59 -28.38
CA TYR A 211 -13.02 -14.64 -27.39
C TYR A 211 -13.95 -14.36 -26.23
N ASP A 212 -14.42 -15.40 -25.57
CA ASP A 212 -15.22 -15.29 -24.37
C ASP A 212 -14.28 -15.22 -23.15
N SER A 213 -14.46 -14.26 -22.27
CA SER A 213 -13.75 -14.19 -20.98
C SER A 213 -14.73 -14.35 -19.82
N LEU A 214 -14.29 -15.02 -18.77
CA LEU A 214 -14.96 -15.08 -17.49
C LEU A 214 -14.01 -14.52 -16.43
N ASP A 215 -14.33 -13.34 -15.90
CA ASP A 215 -13.46 -12.62 -15.01
C ASP A 215 -14.15 -12.33 -13.69
N ALA A 216 -13.42 -12.54 -12.58
CA ALA A 216 -13.90 -12.28 -11.24
C ALA A 216 -12.83 -11.54 -10.42
N ALA A 217 -13.19 -10.39 -9.84
CA ALA A 217 -12.33 -9.63 -8.96
C ALA A 217 -13.04 -9.36 -7.63
N VAL A 218 -12.37 -9.66 -6.52
CA VAL A 218 -12.89 -9.43 -5.16
C VAL A 218 -11.89 -8.64 -4.35
N SER A 219 -12.31 -7.49 -3.84
CA SER A 219 -11.51 -6.64 -2.96
C SER A 219 -12.17 -6.52 -1.59
N VAL A 220 -11.39 -6.72 -0.53
CA VAL A 220 -11.83 -6.55 0.85
C VAL A 220 -10.83 -5.69 1.60
N SER A 221 -11.32 -4.62 2.26
CA SER A 221 -10.51 -3.77 3.13
C SER A 221 -11.16 -3.65 4.50
N LEU A 222 -10.44 -4.06 5.53
CA LEU A 222 -10.82 -3.93 6.93
C LEU A 222 -9.82 -2.99 7.61
N VAL A 223 -10.29 -1.83 8.04
CA VAL A 223 -9.44 -0.77 8.58
C VAL A 223 -9.92 -0.37 9.95
N SER A 224 -9.00 -0.38 10.92
CA SER A 224 -9.19 0.15 12.27
C SER A 224 -8.16 1.26 12.51
N SER A 225 -8.59 2.41 13.02
CA SER A 225 -7.70 3.52 13.33
C SER A 225 -8.10 4.14 14.67
N ASN A 226 -7.15 4.20 15.60
CA ASN A 226 -7.35 4.76 16.92
C ASN A 226 -6.27 5.81 17.23
N ALA A 227 -6.67 7.07 17.35
CA ALA A 227 -5.81 8.16 17.79
C ALA A 227 -6.24 8.65 19.16
N ASN A 228 -5.38 8.46 20.17
CA ASN A 228 -5.63 8.84 21.55
C ASN A 228 -4.60 9.84 22.06
N ALA A 229 -5.07 10.99 22.54
CA ALA A 229 -4.24 11.98 23.24
C ALA A 229 -4.79 12.16 24.65
N GLU A 230 -4.01 11.78 25.66
CA GLU A 230 -4.48 11.68 27.03
C GLU A 230 -3.53 12.35 28.03
N ILE A 231 -4.10 13.10 28.95
CA ILE A 231 -3.48 13.46 30.22
C ILE A 231 -4.22 12.69 31.30
N SER A 232 -3.57 11.68 31.89
CA SER A 232 -4.21 10.77 32.83
C SER A 232 -4.52 11.45 34.17
N SER A 233 -5.48 10.90 34.90
CA SER A 233 -5.80 11.33 36.26
C SER A 233 -4.56 11.27 37.15
N GLY A 234 -4.42 12.23 38.08
CA GLY A 234 -3.26 12.36 38.96
C GLY A 234 -2.06 13.07 38.31
N THR A 235 -2.18 13.53 37.08
CA THR A 235 -1.21 14.43 36.44
C THR A 235 -1.58 15.87 36.73
N THR A 236 -0.60 16.65 37.18
CA THR A 236 -0.73 18.13 37.27
C THR A 236 0.01 18.77 36.12
N VAL A 237 -0.66 19.68 35.41
CA VAL A 237 -0.04 20.46 34.33
C VAL A 237 -0.10 21.92 34.69
N ASP A 238 1.08 22.54 34.79
CA ASP A 238 1.27 23.98 35.03
C ASP A 238 2.02 24.56 33.84
N THR A 239 1.35 25.34 33.01
CA THR A 239 1.90 25.90 31.78
C THR A 239 1.86 27.43 31.82
N GLY A 240 2.97 28.08 31.44
CA GLY A 240 3.04 29.50 31.28
C GLY A 240 2.38 30.03 30.00
N GLY A 241 2.02 29.15 29.08
CA GLY A 241 1.31 29.43 27.84
C GLY A 241 -0.01 28.65 27.72
N ASN A 242 -0.34 28.21 26.52
CA ASN A 242 -1.54 27.42 26.24
C ASN A 242 -1.30 25.91 26.47
N LEU A 243 -2.37 25.22 26.80
CA LEU A 243 -2.50 23.76 26.83
C LEU A 243 -3.29 23.30 25.61
#